data_a5cfd2465c8c0d84ef9b6302bfffcb06
#
_entry.id   a5cfd2465c8c0d84ef9b6302bfffcb06
#
_cell.length_a   1.000
_cell.length_b   1.000
_cell.length_c   1.000
_cell.angle_alpha   90.00
_cell.angle_beta   90.00
_cell.angle_gamma   90.00
#
_symmetry.space_group_name_H-M   'P 1'
#
loop_
_entity.id
_entity.type
_entity.pdbx_description
1 polymer ?
#
loop_
_entity_poly.entity_id
_entity_poly.type
_entity_poly.pdbx_seq_one_letter_code
_entity_poly.pdbx_strand_id
1 'polypeptide(L)'
;MVVCHGLKGFKDWGFFPYVVERLARAGFAVVSFNFSGSGVGEDGQTFDELERFARNTYSKELQDLHIVLDAVTNGTFGLEASAYGLIGHSLGGGIATLRAAQDERVRALVSWAAVARLGRLIAPVTDELRRTGKSRILDQRTGQELPLARDILDDLDAHGATALNVLQAAGRVRAPWLIVHGTADESVPWGDGRDLRKAARDDATDLFLVDGAGHTFGARHPWAGSNPALEQVVSRTVDWCARHVA
;
A
#
# COMPACT_ATOMS: atom_id res chain seq x y z
N MET A 1 -8.86 -11.83 1.08
CA MET A 1 -8.17 -10.63 0.56
C MET A 1 -7.56 -9.85 1.72
N VAL A 2 -6.35 -9.30 1.57
CA VAL A 2 -5.72 -8.41 2.57
C VAL A 2 -5.46 -7.05 1.92
N VAL A 3 -5.87 -5.96 2.60
CA VAL A 3 -5.83 -4.60 2.07
C VAL A 3 -4.88 -3.74 2.89
N CYS A 4 -3.89 -3.09 2.21
CA CYS A 4 -2.81 -2.31 2.80
C CYS A 4 -2.95 -0.84 2.43
N HIS A 5 -3.03 0.04 3.43
CA HIS A 5 -3.05 1.49 3.24
C HIS A 5 -1.66 2.08 2.96
N GLY A 6 -1.60 3.33 2.52
CA GLY A 6 -0.36 4.06 2.26
C GLY A 6 0.12 4.91 3.44
N LEU A 7 1.23 5.62 3.22
CA LEU A 7 1.77 6.61 4.17
C LEU A 7 0.72 7.70 4.45
N LYS A 8 0.56 8.09 5.70
CA LYS A 8 -0.50 9.02 6.17
C LYS A 8 -1.92 8.52 5.87
N GLY A 9 -2.07 7.21 5.66
CA GLY A 9 -3.34 6.53 5.50
C GLY A 9 -3.66 5.66 6.71
N PHE A 10 -4.87 5.11 6.72
CA PHE A 10 -5.35 4.13 7.69
C PHE A 10 -6.45 3.28 7.04
N LYS A 11 -6.78 2.15 7.64
CA LYS A 11 -7.68 1.14 7.06
C LYS A 11 -9.08 1.67 6.70
N ASP A 12 -9.55 2.72 7.38
CA ASP A 12 -10.86 3.32 7.17
C ASP A 12 -10.80 4.65 6.39
N TRP A 13 -9.63 5.00 5.83
CA TRP A 13 -9.46 6.22 5.05
C TRP A 13 -10.26 6.16 3.74
N GLY A 14 -11.10 7.15 3.51
CA GLY A 14 -11.78 7.42 2.24
C GLY A 14 -12.38 6.16 1.61
N PHE A 15 -11.77 5.69 0.54
CA PHE A 15 -12.28 4.59 -0.28
C PHE A 15 -12.11 3.18 0.32
N PHE A 16 -11.26 2.98 1.33
CA PHE A 16 -10.96 1.62 1.79
C PHE A 16 -12.19 0.84 2.29
N PRO A 17 -13.08 1.41 3.13
CA PRO A 17 -14.31 0.70 3.53
C PRO A 17 -15.18 0.31 2.36
N TYR A 18 -15.28 1.18 1.34
CA TYR A 18 -16.02 0.89 0.12
C TYR A 18 -15.39 -0.26 -0.67
N VAL A 19 -14.06 -0.28 -0.82
CA VAL A 19 -13.33 -1.38 -1.48
C VAL A 19 -13.55 -2.69 -0.75
N VAL A 20 -13.43 -2.69 0.57
CA VAL A 20 -13.69 -3.87 1.43
C VAL A 20 -15.10 -4.40 1.21
N GLU A 21 -16.11 -3.52 1.22
CA GLU A 21 -17.51 -3.90 0.96
C GLU A 21 -17.69 -4.51 -0.44
N ARG A 22 -17.09 -3.90 -1.47
CA ARG A 22 -17.20 -4.40 -2.86
C ARG A 22 -16.57 -5.79 -3.02
N LEU A 23 -15.43 -6.04 -2.38
CA LEU A 23 -14.78 -7.36 -2.34
C LEU A 23 -15.63 -8.38 -1.55
N ALA A 24 -16.16 -7.98 -0.40
CA ALA A 24 -17.03 -8.86 0.40
C ALA A 24 -18.29 -9.26 -0.36
N ARG A 25 -18.92 -8.34 -1.08
CA ARG A 25 -20.08 -8.62 -1.95
C ARG A 25 -19.72 -9.55 -3.12
N ALA A 26 -18.47 -9.58 -3.53
CA ALA A 26 -17.97 -10.52 -4.54
C ALA A 26 -17.60 -11.91 -3.95
N GLY A 27 -17.86 -12.14 -2.67
CA GLY A 27 -17.68 -13.42 -1.99
C GLY A 27 -16.31 -13.61 -1.31
N PHE A 28 -15.49 -12.57 -1.22
CA PHE A 28 -14.21 -12.67 -0.53
C PHE A 28 -14.32 -12.37 0.97
N ALA A 29 -13.62 -13.15 1.79
CA ALA A 29 -13.24 -12.71 3.13
C ALA A 29 -12.15 -11.63 3.01
N VAL A 30 -12.33 -10.50 3.71
CA VAL A 30 -11.44 -9.35 3.60
C VAL A 30 -10.89 -8.94 4.97
N VAL A 31 -9.57 -8.80 5.06
CA VAL A 31 -8.88 -8.23 6.21
C VAL A 31 -8.30 -6.87 5.82
N SER A 32 -8.73 -5.83 6.51
CA SER A 32 -8.16 -4.49 6.44
C SER A 32 -7.60 -4.13 7.81
N PHE A 33 -6.39 -3.60 7.87
CA PHE A 33 -5.69 -3.35 9.12
C PHE A 33 -4.90 -2.04 9.06
N ASN A 34 -4.55 -1.50 10.22
CA ASN A 34 -3.59 -0.42 10.34
C ASN A 34 -2.20 -1.01 10.58
N PHE A 35 -1.20 -0.55 9.82
CA PHE A 35 0.19 -0.84 10.15
C PHE A 35 0.51 -0.35 11.56
N SER A 36 1.32 -1.09 12.30
CA SER A 36 1.62 -0.79 13.71
C SER A 36 2.26 0.58 13.91
N GLY A 37 2.96 1.08 12.90
CA GLY A 37 3.57 2.41 12.86
C GLY A 37 2.69 3.47 12.20
N SER A 38 1.41 3.22 11.93
CA SER A 38 0.53 4.21 11.27
C SER A 38 0.34 5.50 12.06
N GLY A 39 0.50 5.46 13.39
CA GLY A 39 0.30 6.60 14.28
C GLY A 39 -1.16 6.98 14.50
N VAL A 40 -2.08 6.16 14.02
CA VAL A 40 -3.52 6.34 14.25
C VAL A 40 -3.89 5.79 15.61
N GLY A 41 -4.57 6.59 16.42
CA GLY A 41 -4.96 6.24 17.77
C GLY A 41 -6.22 5.37 17.87
N GLU A 42 -6.80 5.34 19.07
CA GLU A 42 -7.93 4.45 19.40
C GLU A 42 -9.21 4.76 18.59
N ASP A 43 -9.40 6.02 18.17
CA ASP A 43 -10.54 6.41 17.33
C ASP A 43 -10.49 5.85 15.90
N GLY A 44 -9.34 5.30 15.52
CA GLY A 44 -9.10 4.70 14.19
C GLY A 44 -8.98 5.72 13.05
N GLN A 45 -8.94 7.02 13.32
CA GLN A 45 -8.97 8.07 12.31
C GLN A 45 -8.00 9.23 12.53
N THR A 46 -7.60 9.49 13.78
CA THR A 46 -6.75 10.62 14.17
C THR A 46 -5.30 10.17 14.35
N PHE A 47 -4.35 10.93 13.81
CA PHE A 47 -2.93 10.72 14.05
C PHE A 47 -2.54 11.37 15.38
N ASP A 48 -2.74 10.70 16.49
CA ASP A 48 -2.41 11.15 17.86
C ASP A 48 -1.30 10.31 18.51
N GLU A 49 -0.98 9.14 17.96
CA GLU A 49 0.14 8.30 18.35
C GLU A 49 1.45 8.73 17.61
N LEU A 50 1.81 10.03 17.78
CA LEU A 50 2.85 10.66 16.96
C LEU A 50 4.24 10.04 17.12
N GLU A 51 4.61 9.57 18.32
CA GLU A 51 5.90 8.88 18.53
C GLU A 51 5.95 7.55 17.77
N ARG A 52 4.84 6.83 17.71
CA ARG A 52 4.71 5.59 16.93
C ARG A 52 4.85 5.86 15.46
N PHE A 53 4.21 6.93 14.94
CA PHE A 53 4.36 7.38 13.56
C PHE A 53 5.81 7.76 13.25
N ALA A 54 6.45 8.56 14.13
CA ALA A 54 7.81 9.03 13.93
C ALA A 54 8.82 7.90 13.75
N ARG A 55 8.66 6.83 14.52
CA ARG A 55 9.55 5.66 14.55
C ARG A 55 9.13 4.52 13.63
N ASN A 56 8.16 4.77 12.75
CA ASN A 56 7.79 3.78 11.74
C ASN A 56 8.94 3.56 10.74
N THR A 57 9.04 2.32 10.24
CA THR A 57 9.99 1.96 9.18
C THR A 57 9.32 1.08 8.15
N TYR A 58 9.89 1.01 6.95
CA TYR A 58 9.39 0.14 5.88
C TYR A 58 9.51 -1.35 6.23
N SER A 59 10.59 -1.72 6.94
CA SER A 59 10.78 -3.09 7.43
C SER A 59 9.73 -3.50 8.45
N LYS A 60 9.28 -2.58 9.33
CA LYS A 60 8.17 -2.83 10.25
C LYS A 60 6.86 -3.07 9.50
N GLU A 61 6.53 -2.24 8.51
CA GLU A 61 5.32 -2.46 7.70
C GLU A 61 5.36 -3.79 6.95
N LEU A 62 6.52 -4.17 6.41
CA LEU A 62 6.70 -5.46 5.77
C LEU A 62 6.52 -6.62 6.76
N GLN A 63 6.98 -6.46 8.01
CA GLN A 63 6.78 -7.43 9.08
C GLN A 63 5.32 -7.50 9.54
N ASP A 64 4.65 -6.36 9.69
CA ASP A 64 3.23 -6.31 10.04
C ASP A 64 2.37 -7.07 9.03
N LEU A 65 2.62 -6.87 7.74
CA LEU A 65 1.90 -7.61 6.70
C LEU A 65 2.17 -9.12 6.79
N HIS A 66 3.40 -9.53 7.11
CA HIS A 66 3.71 -10.95 7.36
C HIS A 66 2.89 -11.51 8.52
N ILE A 67 2.87 -10.81 9.66
CA ILE A 67 2.10 -11.22 10.85
C ILE A 67 0.61 -11.34 10.52
N VAL A 68 0.05 -10.39 9.76
CA VAL A 68 -1.36 -10.44 9.35
C VAL A 68 -1.65 -11.67 8.47
N LEU A 69 -0.77 -11.98 7.51
CA LEU A 69 -0.93 -13.17 6.66
C LEU A 69 -0.85 -14.47 7.48
N ASP A 70 0.08 -14.54 8.43
CA ASP A 70 0.18 -15.71 9.31
C ASP A 70 -1.03 -15.83 10.24
N ALA A 71 -1.56 -14.72 10.76
CA ALA A 71 -2.77 -14.71 11.58
C ALA A 71 -4.01 -15.21 10.80
N VAL A 72 -4.10 -14.88 9.50
CA VAL A 72 -5.15 -15.45 8.63
C VAL A 72 -4.93 -16.95 8.41
N THR A 73 -3.69 -17.39 8.15
CA THR A 73 -3.36 -18.81 7.97
C THR A 73 -3.72 -19.63 9.19
N ASN A 74 -3.45 -19.10 10.39
CA ASN A 74 -3.63 -19.79 11.66
C ASN A 74 -5.06 -19.68 12.23
N GLY A 75 -5.99 -19.14 11.47
CA GLY A 75 -7.39 -19.03 11.89
C GLY A 75 -7.66 -17.98 12.98
N THR A 76 -6.73 -17.07 13.28
CA THR A 76 -6.88 -16.07 14.35
C THR A 76 -8.11 -15.18 14.16
N PHE A 77 -8.54 -14.96 12.94
CA PHE A 77 -9.75 -14.18 12.61
C PHE A 77 -11.01 -15.03 12.40
N GLY A 78 -11.00 -16.29 12.83
CA GLY A 78 -12.13 -17.22 12.63
C GLY A 78 -12.25 -17.76 11.20
N LEU A 79 -11.26 -17.49 10.35
CA LEU A 79 -11.14 -17.95 8.97
C LEU A 79 -9.71 -18.45 8.75
N GLU A 80 -9.60 -19.62 8.16
CA GLU A 80 -8.31 -20.15 7.70
C GLU A 80 -8.24 -20.00 6.18
N ALA A 81 -7.14 -19.46 5.69
CA ALA A 81 -6.88 -19.37 4.27
C ALA A 81 -5.45 -19.79 3.95
N SER A 82 -5.31 -20.63 2.94
CA SER A 82 -4.01 -21.06 2.41
C SER A 82 -3.56 -20.23 1.21
N ALA A 83 -4.41 -19.31 0.74
CA ALA A 83 -4.15 -18.47 -0.43
C ALA A 83 -4.75 -17.07 -0.23
N TYR A 84 -4.04 -16.05 -0.69
CA TYR A 84 -4.41 -14.65 -0.51
C TYR A 84 -4.36 -13.85 -1.80
N GLY A 85 -5.24 -12.85 -1.90
CA GLY A 85 -5.01 -11.70 -2.75
C GLY A 85 -4.54 -10.52 -1.89
N LEU A 86 -3.52 -9.80 -2.34
CA LEU A 86 -3.05 -8.56 -1.73
C LEU A 86 -3.50 -7.37 -2.56
N ILE A 87 -4.01 -6.33 -1.88
CA ILE A 87 -4.32 -5.04 -2.48
C ILE A 87 -3.57 -3.99 -1.69
N GLY A 88 -2.74 -3.18 -2.34
CA GLY A 88 -1.99 -2.12 -1.67
C GLY A 88 -2.08 -0.79 -2.41
N HIS A 89 -2.26 0.30 -1.67
CA HIS A 89 -2.27 1.66 -2.19
C HIS A 89 -1.00 2.40 -1.80
N SER A 90 -0.38 3.10 -2.75
CA SER A 90 0.77 3.99 -2.49
C SER A 90 1.96 3.23 -1.85
N LEU A 91 2.38 3.61 -0.64
CA LEU A 91 3.36 2.85 0.16
C LEU A 91 2.91 1.41 0.37
N GLY A 92 1.64 1.19 0.77
CA GLY A 92 1.10 -0.16 0.95
C GLY A 92 1.16 -1.01 -0.31
N GLY A 93 1.12 -0.41 -1.51
CA GLY A 93 1.37 -1.09 -2.78
C GLY A 93 2.82 -1.54 -2.94
N GLY A 94 3.78 -0.72 -2.52
CA GLY A 94 5.19 -1.10 -2.46
C GLY A 94 5.44 -2.24 -1.48
N ILE A 95 4.88 -2.16 -0.26
CA ILE A 95 4.98 -3.21 0.78
C ILE A 95 4.32 -4.52 0.31
N ALA A 96 3.13 -4.44 -0.30
CA ALA A 96 2.45 -5.61 -0.86
C ALA A 96 3.29 -6.28 -1.97
N THR A 97 3.98 -5.49 -2.82
CA THR A 97 4.89 -6.00 -3.86
C THR A 97 6.08 -6.73 -3.24
N LEU A 98 6.71 -6.14 -2.20
CA LEU A 98 7.80 -6.78 -1.47
C LEU A 98 7.36 -8.11 -0.86
N ARG A 99 6.19 -8.16 -0.25
CA ARG A 99 5.63 -9.38 0.36
C ARG A 99 5.28 -10.42 -0.70
N ALA A 100 4.61 -10.06 -1.78
CA ALA A 100 4.24 -10.98 -2.85
C ALA A 100 5.45 -11.65 -3.53
N ALA A 101 6.61 -10.98 -3.52
CA ALA A 101 7.87 -11.55 -4.02
C ALA A 101 8.50 -12.59 -3.09
N GLN A 102 8.03 -12.71 -1.83
CA GLN A 102 8.59 -13.54 -0.77
C GLN A 102 7.62 -14.62 -0.28
N ASP A 103 6.33 -14.53 -0.60
CA ASP A 103 5.29 -15.38 -0.04
C ASP A 103 4.46 -16.04 -1.15
N GLU A 104 4.66 -17.35 -1.32
CA GLU A 104 3.98 -18.13 -2.37
C GLU A 104 2.48 -18.35 -2.11
N ARG A 105 1.99 -18.03 -0.91
CA ARG A 105 0.56 -18.02 -0.59
C ARG A 105 -0.17 -16.88 -1.28
N VAL A 106 0.54 -15.85 -1.77
CA VAL A 106 -0.05 -14.76 -2.54
C VAL A 106 -0.40 -15.25 -3.94
N ARG A 107 -1.71 -15.30 -4.26
CA ARG A 107 -2.25 -15.77 -5.53
C ARG A 107 -2.64 -14.66 -6.50
N ALA A 108 -2.86 -13.46 -5.99
CA ALA A 108 -3.04 -12.27 -6.80
C ALA A 108 -2.49 -11.04 -6.09
N LEU A 109 -1.93 -10.12 -6.86
CA LEU A 109 -1.49 -8.82 -6.39
C LEU A 109 -2.23 -7.73 -7.16
N VAL A 110 -2.71 -6.72 -6.44
CA VAL A 110 -3.22 -5.49 -7.02
C VAL A 110 -2.53 -4.31 -6.34
N SER A 111 -1.92 -3.43 -7.11
CA SER A 111 -1.28 -2.23 -6.58
C SER A 111 -1.88 -0.98 -7.20
N TRP A 112 -2.34 -0.06 -6.35
CA TRP A 112 -2.92 1.22 -6.74
C TRP A 112 -1.96 2.36 -6.44
N ALA A 113 -1.59 3.14 -7.45
CA ALA A 113 -0.69 4.29 -7.30
C ALA A 113 0.57 3.96 -6.49
N ALA A 114 1.10 2.74 -6.66
CA ALA A 114 2.16 2.20 -5.83
C ALA A 114 3.51 2.85 -6.11
N VAL A 115 4.32 3.02 -5.06
CA VAL A 115 5.69 3.49 -5.17
C VAL A 115 6.60 2.38 -5.71
N ALA A 116 7.42 2.71 -6.71
CA ALA A 116 8.48 1.84 -7.21
C ALA A 116 9.77 1.95 -6.39
N ARG A 117 9.92 3.03 -5.63
CA ARG A 117 11.11 3.33 -4.81
C ARG A 117 10.68 3.98 -3.50
N LEU A 118 10.90 3.30 -2.37
CA LEU A 118 10.45 3.77 -1.04
C LEU A 118 11.08 5.10 -0.64
N GLY A 119 12.36 5.33 -1.01
CA GLY A 119 13.06 6.58 -0.72
C GLY A 119 12.40 7.83 -1.30
N ARG A 120 11.54 7.70 -2.32
CA ARG A 120 10.76 8.81 -2.88
C ARG A 120 9.90 9.50 -1.82
N LEU A 121 9.30 8.72 -0.92
CA LEU A 121 8.35 9.21 0.08
C LEU A 121 8.99 10.15 1.12
N ILE A 122 10.28 10.00 1.37
CA ILE A 122 11.03 10.82 2.31
C ILE A 122 12.06 11.73 1.62
N ALA A 123 12.15 11.69 0.29
CA ALA A 123 13.13 12.47 -0.47
C ALA A 123 13.15 13.96 -0.11
N PRO A 124 12.00 14.65 0.07
CA PRO A 124 11.99 16.07 0.43
C PRO A 124 12.62 16.40 1.79
N VAL A 125 12.68 15.42 2.69
CA VAL A 125 13.16 15.61 4.08
C VAL A 125 14.41 14.82 4.42
N THR A 126 14.99 14.10 3.45
CA THR A 126 16.15 13.22 3.66
C THR A 126 17.36 13.97 4.21
N ASP A 127 17.70 15.14 3.67
CA ASP A 127 18.86 15.92 4.12
C ASP A 127 18.68 16.43 5.55
N GLU A 128 17.47 16.83 5.91
CA GLU A 128 17.16 17.24 7.28
C GLU A 128 17.26 16.05 8.24
N LEU A 129 16.70 14.90 7.89
CA LEU A 129 16.82 13.67 8.68
C LEU A 129 18.29 13.26 8.88
N ARG A 130 19.13 13.37 7.85
CA ARG A 130 20.55 13.08 7.96
C ARG A 130 21.25 14.02 8.93
N ARG A 131 20.94 15.31 8.87
CA ARG A 131 21.60 16.36 9.64
C ARG A 131 21.15 16.43 11.09
N THR A 132 19.83 16.25 11.35
CA THR A 132 19.20 16.52 12.66
C THR A 132 18.68 15.28 13.37
N GLY A 133 18.55 14.16 12.65
CA GLY A 133 17.94 12.93 13.16
C GLY A 133 16.41 12.98 13.20
N LYS A 134 15.79 14.08 12.82
CA LYS A 134 14.32 14.26 12.82
C LYS A 134 13.88 15.23 11.73
N SER A 135 12.65 15.08 11.27
CA SER A 135 11.98 16.00 10.35
C SER A 135 10.47 15.90 10.51
N ARG A 136 9.71 16.53 9.63
CA ARG A 136 8.24 16.47 9.60
C ARG A 136 7.73 16.39 8.17
N ILE A 137 6.59 15.74 8.00
CA ILE A 137 5.83 15.74 6.76
C ILE A 137 4.43 16.27 7.01
N LEU A 138 3.94 17.09 6.09
CA LEU A 138 2.60 17.67 6.19
C LEU A 138 1.55 16.66 5.72
N ASP A 139 0.54 16.42 6.55
CA ASP A 139 -0.73 15.87 6.07
C ASP A 139 -1.57 17.03 5.49
N GLN A 140 -1.60 17.13 4.18
CA GLN A 140 -2.31 18.22 3.49
C GLN A 140 -3.83 18.23 3.76
N ARG A 141 -4.40 17.08 4.13
CA ARG A 141 -5.82 16.95 4.42
C ARG A 141 -6.22 17.65 5.73
N THR A 142 -5.39 17.49 6.76
CA THR A 142 -5.66 18.02 8.11
C THR A 142 -4.85 19.26 8.44
N GLY A 143 -3.80 19.55 7.67
CA GLY A 143 -2.80 20.55 8.01
C GLY A 143 -1.85 20.11 9.14
N GLN A 144 -1.94 18.86 9.60
CA GLN A 144 -1.11 18.34 10.68
C GLN A 144 0.31 18.06 10.20
N GLU A 145 1.30 18.49 10.95
CA GLU A 145 2.69 18.09 10.78
C GLU A 145 2.95 16.78 11.52
N LEU A 146 3.30 15.75 10.76
CA LEU A 146 3.59 14.42 11.30
C LEU A 146 5.10 14.26 11.42
N PRO A 147 5.62 13.90 12.62
CA PRO A 147 7.05 13.80 12.84
C PRO A 147 7.65 12.56 12.17
N LEU A 148 8.89 12.67 11.73
CA LEU A 148 9.72 11.54 11.29
C LEU A 148 11.01 11.51 12.11
N ALA A 149 11.37 10.35 12.60
CA ALA A 149 12.66 10.07 13.20
C ALA A 149 13.61 9.46 12.17
N ARG A 150 14.88 9.43 12.49
CA ARG A 150 15.93 8.90 11.61
C ARG A 150 15.75 7.42 11.28
N ASP A 151 15.00 6.70 12.11
CA ASP A 151 14.73 5.25 11.99
C ASP A 151 14.32 4.85 10.57
N ILE A 152 13.44 5.62 9.91
CA ILE A 152 12.98 5.33 8.54
C ILE A 152 14.10 5.47 7.49
N LEU A 153 15.03 6.42 7.71
CA LEU A 153 16.16 6.64 6.83
C LEU A 153 17.24 5.57 7.06
N ASP A 154 17.54 5.24 8.32
CA ASP A 154 18.50 4.20 8.68
C ASP A 154 18.04 2.83 8.15
N ASP A 155 16.74 2.52 8.22
CA ASP A 155 16.13 1.32 7.63
C ASP A 155 16.33 1.29 6.11
N LEU A 156 16.07 2.41 5.44
CA LEU A 156 16.24 2.53 3.99
C LEU A 156 17.72 2.43 3.58
N ASP A 157 18.62 3.08 4.32
CA ASP A 157 20.07 3.03 4.05
C ASP A 157 20.62 1.59 4.23
N ALA A 158 20.08 0.84 5.21
CA ALA A 158 20.48 -0.55 5.48
C ALA A 158 19.88 -1.56 4.48
N HIS A 159 18.65 -1.39 4.06
CA HIS A 159 17.87 -2.42 3.37
C HIS A 159 17.36 -2.01 1.98
N GLY A 160 17.44 -0.72 1.61
CA GLY A 160 16.87 -0.18 0.37
C GLY A 160 17.43 -0.80 -0.91
N ALA A 161 18.69 -1.24 -0.90
CA ALA A 161 19.29 -1.92 -2.04
C ALA A 161 18.97 -3.42 -2.12
N THR A 162 18.40 -4.00 -1.06
CA THR A 162 18.20 -5.44 -0.89
C THR A 162 16.73 -5.77 -0.57
N ALA A 163 16.42 -5.99 0.71
CA ALA A 163 15.10 -6.44 1.18
C ALA A 163 13.96 -5.44 0.88
N LEU A 164 14.26 -4.15 0.81
CA LEU A 164 13.32 -3.06 0.52
C LEU A 164 13.39 -2.54 -0.93
N ASN A 165 14.05 -3.27 -1.83
CA ASN A 165 14.12 -2.91 -3.24
C ASN A 165 12.86 -3.39 -3.99
N VAL A 166 11.87 -2.50 -4.13
CA VAL A 166 10.57 -2.80 -4.74
C VAL A 166 10.72 -3.21 -6.21
N LEU A 167 11.59 -2.57 -6.99
CA LEU A 167 11.82 -2.93 -8.39
C LEU A 167 12.47 -4.32 -8.54
N GLN A 168 13.43 -4.65 -7.67
CA GLN A 168 14.00 -5.99 -7.66
C GLN A 168 12.98 -7.03 -7.24
N ALA A 169 12.12 -6.71 -6.26
CA ALA A 169 11.02 -7.57 -5.84
C ALA A 169 10.00 -7.78 -6.96
N ALA A 170 9.66 -6.73 -7.72
CA ALA A 170 8.73 -6.81 -8.85
C ALA A 170 9.10 -7.92 -9.85
N GLY A 171 10.39 -8.08 -10.17
CA GLY A 171 10.88 -9.16 -11.03
C GLY A 171 10.75 -10.57 -10.43
N ARG A 172 10.50 -10.70 -9.12
CA ARG A 172 10.32 -11.98 -8.43
C ARG A 172 8.86 -12.30 -8.09
N VAL A 173 7.93 -11.36 -8.26
CA VAL A 173 6.49 -11.61 -8.07
C VAL A 173 6.05 -12.68 -9.05
N ARG A 174 5.49 -13.79 -8.55
CA ARG A 174 4.97 -14.91 -9.34
C ARG A 174 3.45 -14.86 -9.53
N ALA A 175 2.77 -14.20 -8.59
CA ALA A 175 1.33 -14.04 -8.65
C ALA A 175 0.92 -13.14 -9.82
N PRO A 176 -0.21 -13.39 -10.49
CA PRO A 176 -0.82 -12.43 -11.40
C PRO A 176 -0.95 -11.06 -10.75
N TRP A 177 -0.51 -10.00 -11.43
CA TRP A 177 -0.41 -8.66 -10.88
C TRP A 177 -1.12 -7.61 -11.73
N LEU A 178 -2.10 -6.93 -11.14
CA LEU A 178 -2.73 -5.75 -11.70
C LEU A 178 -2.10 -4.48 -11.10
N ILE A 179 -1.41 -3.71 -11.92
CA ILE A 179 -0.88 -2.39 -11.55
C ILE A 179 -1.87 -1.34 -12.03
N VAL A 180 -2.39 -0.51 -11.13
CA VAL A 180 -3.32 0.57 -11.44
C VAL A 180 -2.69 1.91 -11.09
N HIS A 181 -2.71 2.88 -12.02
CA HIS A 181 -2.14 4.20 -11.76
C HIS A 181 -2.93 5.30 -12.45
N GLY A 182 -3.12 6.43 -11.77
CA GLY A 182 -3.72 7.63 -12.35
C GLY A 182 -2.69 8.43 -13.14
N THR A 183 -3.03 8.90 -14.35
CA THR A 183 -2.08 9.64 -15.20
C THR A 183 -1.76 11.04 -14.69
N ALA A 184 -2.61 11.61 -13.81
CA ALA A 184 -2.42 12.91 -13.16
C ALA A 184 -2.03 12.77 -11.67
N ASP A 185 -1.40 11.66 -11.27
CA ASP A 185 -0.93 11.45 -9.91
C ASP A 185 0.29 12.34 -9.61
N GLU A 186 0.09 13.34 -8.73
CA GLU A 186 1.11 14.28 -8.29
C GLU A 186 1.91 13.79 -7.07
N SER A 187 1.39 12.81 -6.33
CA SER A 187 2.04 12.25 -5.14
C SER A 187 3.06 11.17 -5.48
N VAL A 188 2.64 10.23 -6.33
CA VAL A 188 3.48 9.18 -6.89
C VAL A 188 3.31 9.23 -8.42
N PRO A 189 4.29 9.76 -9.16
CA PRO A 189 4.17 9.87 -10.62
C PRO A 189 3.86 8.51 -11.26
N TRP A 190 2.95 8.48 -12.25
CA TRP A 190 2.55 7.25 -12.95
C TRP A 190 3.72 6.49 -13.60
N GLY A 191 4.86 7.18 -13.76
CA GLY A 191 6.11 6.56 -14.16
C GLY A 191 6.56 5.44 -13.22
N ASP A 192 6.20 5.49 -11.91
CA ASP A 192 6.46 4.40 -10.98
C ASP A 192 5.67 3.15 -11.35
N GLY A 193 4.39 3.28 -11.74
CA GLY A 193 3.58 2.16 -12.24
C GLY A 193 4.17 1.54 -13.51
N ARG A 194 4.67 2.37 -14.44
CA ARG A 194 5.37 1.90 -15.63
C ARG A 194 6.70 1.20 -15.30
N ASP A 195 7.47 1.73 -14.35
CA ASP A 195 8.72 1.11 -13.90
C ASP A 195 8.47 -0.26 -13.25
N LEU A 196 7.41 -0.37 -12.42
CA LEU A 196 6.97 -1.63 -11.82
C LEU A 196 6.56 -2.63 -12.91
N ARG A 197 5.74 -2.21 -13.89
CA ARG A 197 5.34 -3.06 -15.03
C ARG A 197 6.55 -3.55 -15.84
N LYS A 198 7.52 -2.68 -16.08
CA LYS A 198 8.76 -3.03 -16.80
C LYS A 198 9.63 -4.01 -16.04
N ALA A 199 9.65 -3.91 -14.69
CA ALA A 199 10.44 -4.81 -13.84
C ALA A 199 9.75 -6.14 -13.58
N ALA A 200 8.42 -6.18 -13.65
CA ALA A 200 7.61 -7.37 -13.42
C ALA A 200 7.69 -8.38 -14.57
N ARG A 201 7.20 -9.60 -14.33
CA ARG A 201 7.09 -10.64 -15.38
C ARG A 201 6.00 -10.28 -16.38
N ASP A 202 6.30 -10.46 -17.67
CA ASP A 202 5.40 -10.04 -18.77
C ASP A 202 4.13 -10.88 -18.88
N ASP A 203 4.21 -12.15 -18.53
CA ASP A 203 3.17 -13.16 -18.79
C ASP A 203 1.97 -13.10 -17.82
N ALA A 204 2.10 -12.37 -16.71
CA ALA A 204 1.10 -12.35 -15.65
C ALA A 204 0.86 -10.95 -15.05
N THR A 205 1.30 -9.88 -15.72
CA THR A 205 1.20 -8.52 -15.18
C THR A 205 0.52 -7.57 -16.15
N ASP A 206 -0.57 -6.94 -15.69
CA ASP A 206 -1.28 -5.89 -16.41
C ASP A 206 -1.00 -4.51 -15.82
N LEU A 207 -0.86 -3.49 -16.68
CA LEU A 207 -0.85 -2.08 -16.29
C LEU A 207 -2.13 -1.41 -16.77
N PHE A 208 -2.93 -0.91 -15.83
CA PHE A 208 -4.14 -0.15 -16.10
C PHE A 208 -3.94 1.32 -15.70
N LEU A 209 -3.86 2.19 -16.69
CA LEU A 209 -3.78 3.64 -16.49
C LEU A 209 -5.18 4.24 -16.51
N VAL A 210 -5.48 5.05 -15.49
CA VAL A 210 -6.74 5.80 -15.37
C VAL A 210 -6.49 7.24 -15.78
N ASP A 211 -6.95 7.61 -16.95
CA ASP A 211 -6.67 8.92 -17.52
C ASP A 211 -7.24 10.05 -16.67
N GLY A 212 -6.43 11.10 -16.45
CA GLY A 212 -6.77 12.27 -15.65
C GLY A 212 -6.97 12.02 -14.16
N ALA A 213 -6.85 10.78 -13.68
CA ALA A 213 -7.02 10.49 -12.25
C ALA A 213 -5.75 10.82 -11.46
N GLY A 214 -5.94 11.39 -10.26
CA GLY A 214 -4.88 11.64 -9.28
C GLY A 214 -4.61 10.44 -8.37
N HIS A 215 -3.85 10.67 -7.29
CA HIS A 215 -3.33 9.65 -6.38
C HIS A 215 -4.40 8.75 -5.73
N THR A 216 -5.56 9.30 -5.42
CA THR A 216 -6.68 8.60 -4.77
C THR A 216 -7.85 8.33 -5.73
N PHE A 217 -7.63 8.46 -7.04
CA PHE A 217 -8.68 8.28 -8.06
C PHE A 217 -9.91 9.15 -7.80
N GLY A 218 -9.69 10.37 -7.27
CA GLY A 218 -10.75 11.33 -6.93
C GLY A 218 -11.49 11.06 -5.62
N ALA A 219 -11.12 10.04 -4.87
CA ALA A 219 -11.67 9.80 -3.55
C ALA A 219 -11.15 10.80 -2.52
N ARG A 220 -11.98 11.09 -1.51
CA ARG A 220 -11.69 12.03 -0.41
C ARG A 220 -11.93 11.36 0.94
N HIS A 221 -11.36 11.94 1.97
CA HIS A 221 -11.70 11.61 3.35
C HIS A 221 -12.13 12.90 4.09
N PRO A 222 -13.26 12.93 4.81
CA PRO A 222 -14.23 11.82 5.00
C PRO A 222 -14.83 11.32 3.68
N TRP A 223 -15.29 10.05 3.66
CA TRP A 223 -15.86 9.44 2.47
C TRP A 223 -17.07 10.21 1.94
N ALA A 224 -16.99 10.64 0.69
CA ALA A 224 -18.03 11.46 0.03
C ALA A 224 -18.74 10.72 -1.12
N GLY A 225 -18.60 9.39 -1.15
CA GLY A 225 -19.13 8.58 -2.24
C GLY A 225 -18.10 8.28 -3.33
N SER A 226 -18.44 7.34 -4.21
CA SER A 226 -17.62 6.92 -5.33
C SER A 226 -17.76 7.90 -6.51
N ASN A 227 -16.86 7.75 -7.49
CA ASN A 227 -16.85 8.52 -8.72
C ASN A 227 -16.44 7.60 -9.89
N PRO A 228 -16.61 8.02 -11.15
CA PRO A 228 -16.35 7.16 -12.31
C PRO A 228 -14.93 6.58 -12.39
N ALA A 229 -13.91 7.34 -11.99
CA ALA A 229 -12.52 6.87 -12.00
C ALA A 229 -12.31 5.76 -10.96
N LEU A 230 -12.79 5.99 -9.72
CA LEU A 230 -12.70 4.99 -8.65
C LEU A 230 -13.51 3.73 -8.98
N GLU A 231 -14.70 3.87 -9.58
CA GLU A 231 -15.53 2.72 -10.00
C GLU A 231 -14.79 1.82 -11.00
N GLN A 232 -14.11 2.40 -11.99
CA GLN A 232 -13.30 1.63 -12.94
C GLN A 232 -12.19 0.85 -12.22
N VAL A 233 -11.50 1.50 -11.28
CA VAL A 233 -10.42 0.89 -10.50
C VAL A 233 -10.94 -0.26 -9.63
N VAL A 234 -12.02 -0.04 -8.89
CA VAL A 234 -12.63 -1.04 -8.00
C VAL A 234 -13.19 -2.21 -8.79
N SER A 235 -13.94 -1.95 -9.87
CA SER A 235 -14.50 -3.01 -10.71
C SER A 235 -13.39 -3.89 -11.28
N ARG A 236 -12.35 -3.28 -11.87
CA ARG A 236 -11.23 -4.03 -12.44
C ARG A 236 -10.46 -4.82 -11.38
N THR A 237 -10.36 -4.28 -10.16
CA THR A 237 -9.74 -4.97 -9.02
C THR A 237 -10.52 -6.20 -8.61
N VAL A 238 -11.85 -6.08 -8.46
CA VAL A 238 -12.73 -7.20 -8.11
C VAL A 238 -12.67 -8.28 -9.18
N ASP A 239 -12.76 -7.91 -10.46
CA ASP A 239 -12.68 -8.85 -11.58
C ASP A 239 -11.32 -9.57 -11.64
N TRP A 240 -10.23 -8.87 -11.32
CA TRP A 240 -8.90 -9.46 -11.24
C TRP A 240 -8.80 -10.49 -10.12
N CYS A 241 -9.25 -10.10 -8.94
CA CYS A 241 -9.25 -10.99 -7.78
C CYS A 241 -10.13 -12.23 -8.01
N ALA A 242 -11.31 -12.07 -8.60
CA ALA A 242 -12.21 -13.18 -8.90
C ALA A 242 -11.60 -14.19 -9.88
N ARG A 243 -10.74 -13.74 -10.79
CA ARG A 243 -10.08 -14.64 -11.76
C ARG A 243 -8.87 -15.38 -11.18
N HIS A 244 -8.22 -14.85 -10.16
CA HIS A 244 -6.91 -15.34 -9.74
C HIS A 244 -6.83 -15.83 -8.28
N VAL A 245 -7.81 -15.51 -7.43
CA VAL A 245 -7.82 -15.93 -6.01
C VAL A 245 -8.86 -17.01 -5.73
N ALA A 246 -9.84 -17.19 -6.64
CA ALA A 246 -10.90 -18.20 -6.51
C ALA A 246 -10.35 -19.64 -6.66
#